data_272164157e0cadf8c593f99a76828396
#
_entry.id   272164157e0cadf8c593f99a76828396
#
_cell.length_a   1.000
_cell.length_b   1.000
_cell.length_c   1.000
_cell.angle_alpha   90.00
_cell.angle_beta   90.00
_cell.angle_gamma   90.00
#
_symmetry.space_group_name_H-M   'P 1'
#
loop_
_entity.id
_entity.type
_entity.pdbx_description
1 polymer ?
#
loop_
_entity_poly.entity_id
_entity_poly.type
_entity_poly.pdbx_seq_one_letter_code
_entity_poly.pdbx_strand_id
1 'polypeptide(L)'
;MPTRQAATATGQTEAALARAEAHCAARGARLTALRRQVLSLIIESEVPLGAYALLDRLKATHAGAAPPTVYRALEFLTEHRLVHRIERLNAFIGCRVGCSDACHAHGHGDAAHAHAAQFLLCARCGGVEEIEDDAVAAALAAAARRAGFSPAHATVEIEGTCRACAMIAPLPR
;
A
#
# COMPACT_ATOMS: atom_id res chain seq x y z
N MET A 1 -31.39 -4.47 -0.94
CA MET A 1 -30.92 -3.92 -2.23
C MET A 1 -29.54 -3.37 -1.99
N PRO A 2 -28.45 -3.86 -2.61
CA PRO A 2 -27.11 -3.27 -2.45
C PRO A 2 -27.14 -1.87 -3.06
N THR A 3 -26.69 -0.89 -2.28
CA THR A 3 -26.62 0.51 -2.69
C THR A 3 -25.63 0.68 -3.84
N ARG A 4 -25.92 1.61 -4.75
CA ARG A 4 -25.11 1.92 -5.96
C ARG A 4 -23.63 2.18 -5.65
N GLN A 5 -23.29 2.62 -4.43
CA GLN A 5 -21.92 2.82 -3.94
C GLN A 5 -21.15 1.51 -3.69
N ALA A 6 -21.81 0.46 -3.20
CA ALA A 6 -21.17 -0.85 -2.97
C ALA A 6 -20.80 -1.53 -4.31
N ALA A 7 -21.62 -1.39 -5.35
CA ALA A 7 -21.34 -1.96 -6.66
C ALA A 7 -20.13 -1.28 -7.36
N THR A 8 -19.94 0.02 -7.18
CA THR A 8 -18.77 0.75 -7.73
C THR A 8 -17.47 0.39 -6.99
N ALA A 9 -17.51 0.22 -5.67
CA ALA A 9 -16.36 -0.18 -4.87
C ALA A 9 -15.88 -1.59 -5.27
N THR A 10 -16.80 -2.55 -5.41
CA THR A 10 -16.46 -3.93 -5.83
C THR A 10 -15.83 -3.95 -7.23
N GLY A 11 -16.33 -3.14 -8.17
CA GLY A 11 -15.75 -3.05 -9.51
C GLY A 11 -14.34 -2.44 -9.51
N GLN A 12 -14.08 -1.47 -8.65
CA GLN A 12 -12.74 -0.86 -8.50
C GLN A 12 -11.74 -1.84 -7.88
N THR A 13 -12.15 -2.59 -6.87
CA THR A 13 -11.31 -3.63 -6.25
C THR A 13 -10.95 -4.70 -7.28
N GLU A 14 -11.92 -5.20 -8.04
CA GLU A 14 -11.68 -6.23 -9.06
C GLU A 14 -10.73 -5.75 -10.17
N ALA A 15 -10.89 -4.51 -10.63
CA ALA A 15 -9.98 -3.90 -11.59
C ALA A 15 -8.55 -3.76 -11.02
N ALA A 16 -8.41 -3.42 -9.74
CA ALA A 16 -7.11 -3.34 -9.08
C ALA A 16 -6.45 -4.73 -8.96
N LEU A 17 -7.22 -5.76 -8.62
CA LEU A 17 -6.74 -7.14 -8.54
C LEU A 17 -6.30 -7.67 -9.91
N ALA A 18 -7.05 -7.38 -10.98
CA ALA A 18 -6.68 -7.76 -12.34
C ALA A 18 -5.35 -7.10 -12.78
N ARG A 19 -5.16 -5.80 -12.45
CA ARG A 19 -3.88 -5.12 -12.70
C ARG A 19 -2.73 -5.76 -11.91
N ALA A 20 -2.96 -6.12 -10.64
CA ALA A 20 -1.96 -6.79 -9.82
C ALA A 20 -1.57 -8.18 -10.38
N GLU A 21 -2.53 -8.93 -10.91
CA GLU A 21 -2.27 -10.22 -11.59
C GLU A 21 -1.39 -10.02 -12.84
N ALA A 22 -1.74 -9.05 -13.69
CA ALA A 22 -0.96 -8.73 -14.89
C ALA A 22 0.46 -8.26 -14.52
N HIS A 23 0.60 -7.44 -13.48
CA HIS A 23 1.90 -6.97 -12.97
C HIS A 23 2.78 -8.12 -12.48
N CYS A 24 2.23 -9.08 -11.73
CA CYS A 24 2.96 -10.28 -11.31
C CYS A 24 3.36 -11.14 -12.52
N ALA A 25 2.43 -11.39 -13.44
CA ALA A 25 2.67 -12.21 -14.61
C ALA A 25 3.80 -11.64 -15.49
N ALA A 26 3.83 -10.33 -15.70
CA ALA A 26 4.89 -9.64 -16.45
C ALA A 26 6.29 -9.82 -15.83
N ARG A 27 6.35 -10.14 -14.53
CA ARG A 27 7.59 -10.39 -13.77
C ARG A 27 7.88 -11.89 -13.52
N GLY A 28 7.17 -12.79 -14.21
CA GLY A 28 7.30 -14.23 -14.01
C GLY A 28 6.81 -14.73 -12.65
N ALA A 29 6.06 -13.90 -11.91
CA ALA A 29 5.52 -14.24 -10.61
C ALA A 29 4.03 -14.58 -10.70
N ARG A 30 3.52 -15.30 -9.69
CA ARG A 30 2.10 -15.69 -9.65
C ARG A 30 1.38 -15.13 -8.43
N LEU A 31 0.32 -14.37 -8.68
CA LEU A 31 -0.62 -13.97 -7.65
C LEU A 31 -1.59 -15.13 -7.39
N THR A 32 -1.27 -15.98 -6.39
CA THR A 32 -2.11 -17.13 -6.04
C THR A 32 -3.45 -16.66 -5.45
N ALA A 33 -4.47 -17.53 -5.41
CA ALA A 33 -5.78 -17.22 -4.87
C ALA A 33 -5.72 -16.64 -3.44
N LEU A 34 -4.86 -17.19 -2.58
CA LEU A 34 -4.69 -16.70 -1.21
C LEU A 34 -4.03 -15.30 -1.19
N ARG A 35 -2.99 -15.05 -1.98
CA ARG A 35 -2.35 -13.73 -2.09
C ARG A 35 -3.32 -12.69 -2.63
N ARG A 36 -4.10 -13.06 -3.64
CA ARG A 36 -5.17 -12.23 -4.21
C ARG A 36 -6.20 -11.86 -3.15
N GLN A 37 -6.60 -12.80 -2.32
CA GLN A 37 -7.55 -12.55 -1.25
C GLN A 37 -6.99 -11.63 -0.16
N VAL A 38 -5.74 -11.83 0.26
CA VAL A 38 -5.08 -10.91 1.22
C VAL A 38 -4.99 -9.51 0.62
N LEU A 39 -4.65 -9.38 -0.66
CA LEU A 39 -4.61 -8.10 -1.36
C LEU A 39 -5.99 -7.44 -1.43
N SER A 40 -7.05 -8.20 -1.74
CA SER A 40 -8.46 -7.70 -1.73
C SER A 40 -8.82 -7.11 -0.37
N LEU A 41 -8.54 -7.83 0.72
CA LEU A 41 -8.82 -7.36 2.08
C LEU A 41 -8.12 -6.03 2.41
N ILE A 42 -6.90 -5.85 1.89
CA ILE A 42 -6.13 -4.61 2.09
C ILE A 42 -6.72 -3.47 1.25
N ILE A 43 -7.02 -3.72 -0.03
CA ILE A 43 -7.58 -2.71 -0.96
C ILE A 43 -8.97 -2.24 -0.49
N GLU A 44 -9.79 -3.14 0.03
CA GLU A 44 -11.14 -2.85 0.52
C GLU A 44 -11.16 -2.08 1.84
N SER A 45 -10.02 -1.99 2.52
CA SER A 45 -9.93 -1.31 3.80
C SER A 45 -9.63 0.18 3.61
N GLU A 46 -10.41 1.03 4.28
CA GLU A 46 -10.18 2.49 4.33
C GLU A 46 -9.02 2.89 5.24
N VAL A 47 -8.57 1.95 6.09
CA VAL A 47 -7.46 2.15 7.03
C VAL A 47 -6.42 1.05 6.89
N PRO A 48 -5.16 1.31 7.23
CA PRO A 48 -4.12 0.28 7.21
C PRO A 48 -4.49 -0.93 8.06
N LEU A 49 -4.22 -2.13 7.56
CA LEU A 49 -4.52 -3.38 8.25
C LEU A 49 -3.24 -4.04 8.78
N GLY A 50 -3.20 -4.32 10.07
CA GLY A 50 -2.16 -5.16 10.67
C GLY A 50 -2.32 -6.64 10.28
N ALA A 51 -1.21 -7.40 10.35
CA ALA A 51 -1.19 -8.81 9.95
C ALA A 51 -2.21 -9.68 10.73
N TYR A 52 -2.45 -9.39 12.00
CA TYR A 52 -3.44 -10.13 12.80
C TYR A 52 -4.88 -9.80 12.39
N ALA A 53 -5.19 -8.53 12.08
CA ALA A 53 -6.50 -8.15 11.56
C ALA A 53 -6.79 -8.79 10.20
N LEU A 54 -5.76 -8.91 9.35
CA LEU A 54 -5.84 -9.65 8.08
C LEU A 54 -6.07 -11.15 8.32
N LEU A 55 -5.38 -11.76 9.29
CA LEU A 55 -5.57 -13.15 9.66
C LEU A 55 -7.01 -13.43 10.11
N ASP A 56 -7.56 -12.58 10.97
CA ASP A 56 -8.92 -12.75 11.48
C ASP A 56 -9.96 -12.63 10.37
N ARG A 57 -9.79 -11.67 9.44
CA ARG A 57 -10.65 -11.56 8.25
C ARG A 57 -10.48 -12.75 7.30
N LEU A 58 -9.26 -13.24 7.12
CA LEU A 58 -8.96 -14.38 6.24
C LEU A 58 -9.58 -15.67 6.78
N LYS A 59 -9.62 -15.88 8.09
CA LYS A 59 -10.23 -17.05 8.73
C LYS A 59 -11.71 -17.19 8.42
N ALA A 60 -12.43 -16.13 8.10
CA ALA A 60 -13.84 -16.20 7.73
C ALA A 60 -14.07 -17.06 6.47
N THR A 61 -13.07 -17.12 5.57
CA THR A 61 -13.12 -17.89 4.32
C THR A 61 -12.12 -19.04 4.27
N HIS A 62 -11.06 -18.98 5.08
CA HIS A 62 -9.98 -19.96 5.19
C HIS A 62 -9.76 -20.33 6.65
N ALA A 63 -10.60 -21.23 7.20
CA ALA A 63 -10.55 -21.64 8.60
C ALA A 63 -9.18 -22.16 9.07
N GLY A 64 -8.37 -22.72 8.15
CA GLY A 64 -7.01 -23.19 8.41
C GLY A 64 -5.93 -22.12 8.27
N ALA A 65 -6.28 -20.85 8.06
CA ALA A 65 -5.28 -19.78 7.95
C ALA A 65 -4.53 -19.59 9.28
N ALA A 66 -3.22 -19.55 9.20
CA ALA A 66 -2.31 -19.37 10.32
C ALA A 66 -1.40 -18.14 10.09
N PRO A 67 -0.80 -17.57 11.15
CA PRO A 67 0.05 -16.39 11.00
C PRO A 67 1.11 -16.51 9.89
N PRO A 68 1.86 -17.63 9.75
CA PRO A 68 2.84 -17.77 8.67
C PRO A 68 2.25 -17.62 7.26
N THR A 69 0.98 -18.02 7.08
CA THR A 69 0.27 -17.90 5.80
C THR A 69 0.09 -16.44 5.39
N VAL A 70 -0.33 -15.60 6.34
CA VAL A 70 -0.52 -14.16 6.11
C VAL A 70 0.83 -13.48 5.89
N TYR A 71 1.83 -13.77 6.71
CA TYR A 71 3.15 -13.15 6.58
C TYR A 71 3.82 -13.47 5.23
N ARG A 72 3.75 -14.71 4.74
CA ARG A 72 4.27 -15.07 3.41
C ARG A 72 3.50 -14.38 2.27
N ALA A 73 2.20 -14.16 2.45
CA ALA A 73 1.44 -13.40 1.47
C ALA A 73 1.85 -11.92 1.48
N LEU A 74 1.98 -11.31 2.65
CA LEU A 74 2.40 -9.91 2.81
C LEU A 74 3.81 -9.68 2.29
N GLU A 75 4.77 -10.58 2.59
CA GLU A 75 6.14 -10.53 2.07
C GLU A 75 6.14 -10.49 0.54
N PHE A 76 5.43 -11.42 -0.10
CA PHE A 76 5.28 -11.45 -1.55
C PHE A 76 4.64 -10.16 -2.09
N LEU A 77 3.55 -9.68 -1.48
CA LEU A 77 2.84 -8.50 -1.95
C LEU A 77 3.71 -7.23 -1.81
N THR A 78 4.52 -7.15 -0.75
CA THR A 78 5.46 -6.05 -0.54
C THR A 78 6.63 -6.11 -1.53
N GLU A 79 7.22 -7.29 -1.75
CA GLU A 79 8.30 -7.51 -2.72
C GLU A 79 7.88 -7.11 -4.14
N HIS A 80 6.63 -7.43 -4.51
CA HIS A 80 6.07 -7.06 -5.80
C HIS A 80 5.43 -5.66 -5.83
N ARG A 81 5.62 -4.84 -4.78
CA ARG A 81 5.10 -3.45 -4.67
C ARG A 81 3.59 -3.33 -4.87
N LEU A 82 2.84 -4.34 -4.48
CA LEU A 82 1.38 -4.34 -4.49
C LEU A 82 0.79 -3.76 -3.21
N VAL A 83 1.57 -3.78 -2.14
CA VAL A 83 1.24 -3.19 -0.84
C VAL A 83 2.47 -2.47 -0.27
N HIS A 84 2.20 -1.46 0.56
CA HIS A 84 3.20 -0.80 1.39
C HIS A 84 2.98 -1.14 2.86
N ARG A 85 4.07 -1.35 3.58
CA ARG A 85 4.05 -1.42 5.03
C ARG A 85 4.25 -0.03 5.59
N ILE A 86 3.35 0.38 6.46
CA ILE A 86 3.48 1.60 7.27
C ILE A 86 4.16 1.17 8.57
N GLU A 87 5.43 1.52 8.72
CA GLU A 87 6.27 1.02 9.83
C GLU A 87 5.74 1.50 11.17
N ARG A 88 5.35 2.78 11.25
CA ARG A 88 4.83 3.39 12.47
C ARG A 88 3.55 2.71 12.98
N LEU A 89 2.72 2.16 12.09
CA LEU A 89 1.48 1.49 12.45
C LEU A 89 1.62 -0.03 12.47
N ASN A 90 2.76 -0.57 12.01
CA ASN A 90 2.95 -2.00 11.75
C ASN A 90 1.77 -2.60 10.97
N ALA A 91 1.35 -1.91 9.94
CA ALA A 91 0.16 -2.22 9.16
C ALA A 91 0.44 -2.06 7.66
N PHE A 92 -0.47 -2.53 6.81
CA PHE A 92 -0.31 -2.57 5.37
C PHE A 92 -1.42 -1.82 4.67
N ILE A 93 -1.09 -1.13 3.56
CA ILE A 93 -2.02 -0.49 2.64
C ILE A 93 -1.74 -0.94 1.21
N GLY A 94 -2.76 -0.90 0.34
CA GLY A 94 -2.58 -1.15 -1.09
C GLY A 94 -1.75 -0.05 -1.75
N CYS A 95 -0.81 -0.42 -2.62
CA CYS A 95 -0.07 0.53 -3.43
C CYS A 95 -1.01 1.15 -4.47
N ARG A 96 -1.18 2.46 -4.47
CA ARG A 96 -1.99 3.19 -5.44
C ARG A 96 -1.24 3.44 -6.74
N VAL A 97 0.09 3.54 -6.67
CA VAL A 97 0.98 3.89 -7.79
C VAL A 97 1.45 2.65 -8.56
N GLY A 98 1.79 1.57 -7.87
CA GLY A 98 2.40 0.36 -8.48
C GLY A 98 1.51 -0.42 -9.45
N CYS A 99 0.20 -0.11 -9.49
CA CYS A 99 -0.76 -0.71 -10.41
C CYS A 99 -1.25 0.25 -11.51
N SER A 100 -0.66 1.46 -11.61
CA SER A 100 -0.99 2.41 -12.69
C SER A 100 -0.03 2.25 -13.86
N ASP A 101 -0.56 2.36 -15.08
CA ASP A 101 0.22 2.34 -16.33
C ASP A 101 1.26 3.48 -16.41
N ALA A 102 1.15 4.48 -15.53
CA ALA A 102 2.10 5.59 -15.43
C ALA A 102 3.53 5.14 -15.03
N CYS A 103 3.67 4.03 -14.30
CA CYS A 103 4.99 3.47 -13.99
C CYS A 103 5.72 2.89 -15.21
N HIS A 104 5.02 2.70 -16.34
CA HIS A 104 5.58 2.19 -17.58
C HIS A 104 5.92 3.29 -18.60
N ALA A 105 5.44 4.53 -18.40
CA ALA A 105 5.57 5.60 -19.38
C ALA A 105 6.97 6.25 -19.42
N HIS A 106 7.81 6.04 -18.41
CA HIS A 106 9.19 6.51 -18.41
C HIS A 106 10.13 5.33 -18.72
N GLY A 107 10.16 4.99 -20.00
CA GLY A 107 11.09 4.02 -20.55
C GLY A 107 12.53 4.43 -20.29
N HIS A 108 13.36 3.42 -20.20
CA HIS A 108 14.81 3.32 -20.20
C HIS A 108 15.49 3.06 -18.85
N GLY A 109 16.01 1.85 -18.78
CA GLY A 109 17.15 1.44 -17.97
C GLY A 109 16.82 0.77 -16.66
N ASP A 110 17.48 -0.34 -16.41
CA ASP A 110 17.51 -1.20 -15.23
C ASP A 110 17.94 -0.52 -13.90
N ALA A 111 17.89 0.80 -13.82
CA ALA A 111 17.92 1.52 -12.57
C ALA A 111 16.48 1.60 -12.07
N ALA A 112 16.06 0.62 -11.27
CA ALA A 112 14.83 0.67 -10.51
C ALA A 112 14.71 2.07 -9.91
N HIS A 113 13.79 2.89 -10.45
CA HIS A 113 13.37 4.09 -9.76
C HIS A 113 12.76 3.59 -8.44
N ALA A 114 13.57 3.56 -7.40
CA ALA A 114 13.12 3.40 -6.05
C ALA A 114 12.33 4.66 -5.73
N HIS A 115 11.05 4.68 -6.14
CA HIS A 115 10.16 5.74 -5.69
C HIS A 115 10.18 5.69 -4.18
N ALA A 116 10.62 6.79 -3.57
CA ALA A 116 10.51 6.94 -2.13
C ALA A 116 9.02 6.97 -1.83
N ALA A 117 8.48 5.88 -1.31
CA ALA A 117 7.09 5.83 -0.89
C ALA A 117 6.86 6.89 0.19
N GLN A 118 5.88 7.76 0.00
CA GLN A 118 5.63 8.90 0.88
C GLN A 118 4.19 8.81 1.39
N PHE A 119 4.04 8.87 2.69
CA PHE A 119 2.74 8.69 3.35
C PHE A 119 2.45 9.83 4.31
N LEU A 120 1.21 10.33 4.25
CA LEU A 120 0.63 11.23 5.24
C LEU A 120 -0.28 10.42 6.17
N LEU A 121 0.03 10.39 7.46
CA LEU A 121 -0.68 9.62 8.47
C LEU A 121 -1.48 10.58 9.36
N CYS A 122 -2.80 10.39 9.42
CA CYS A 122 -3.63 11.19 10.32
C CYS A 122 -3.71 10.55 11.71
N ALA A 123 -3.17 11.24 12.71
CA ALA A 123 -3.21 10.80 14.11
C ALA A 123 -4.63 10.76 14.71
N ARG A 124 -5.62 11.43 14.07
CA ARG A 124 -7.01 11.49 14.60
C ARG A 124 -7.91 10.40 14.04
N CYS A 125 -7.88 10.13 12.73
CA CYS A 125 -8.77 9.14 12.11
C CYS A 125 -8.05 7.86 11.68
N GLY A 126 -6.71 7.79 11.79
CA GLY A 126 -5.93 6.64 11.34
C GLY A 126 -5.84 6.51 9.81
N GLY A 127 -6.40 7.46 9.07
CA GLY A 127 -6.31 7.46 7.61
C GLY A 127 -4.88 7.68 7.13
N VAL A 128 -4.52 7.01 6.06
CA VAL A 128 -3.21 7.13 5.40
C VAL A 128 -3.42 7.49 3.94
N GLU A 129 -2.69 8.50 3.48
CA GLU A 129 -2.67 8.94 2.09
C GLU A 129 -1.27 8.75 1.52
N GLU A 130 -1.16 8.02 0.40
CA GLU A 130 0.06 7.91 -0.36
C GLU A 130 0.17 9.10 -1.30
N ILE A 131 1.31 9.78 -1.26
CA ILE A 131 1.63 10.91 -2.13
C ILE A 131 2.87 10.61 -2.96
N GLU A 132 2.99 11.28 -4.09
CA GLU A 132 4.20 11.32 -4.92
C GLU A 132 4.66 12.78 -5.02
N ASP A 133 5.83 13.07 -4.47
CA ASP A 133 6.48 14.37 -4.60
C ASP A 133 7.94 14.17 -5.01
N ASP A 134 8.23 14.53 -6.25
CA ASP A 134 9.57 14.39 -6.83
C ASP A 134 10.60 15.28 -6.12
N ALA A 135 10.18 16.41 -5.55
CA ALA A 135 11.10 17.29 -4.82
C ALA A 135 11.56 16.64 -3.52
N VAL A 136 10.66 15.95 -2.82
CA VAL A 136 11.00 15.16 -1.61
C VAL A 136 11.93 14.01 -1.99
N ALA A 137 11.61 13.25 -3.02
CA ALA A 137 12.44 12.14 -3.48
C ALA A 137 13.86 12.62 -3.87
N ALA A 138 13.95 13.72 -4.62
CA ALA A 138 15.23 14.32 -5.04
C ALA A 138 16.02 14.83 -3.83
N ALA A 139 15.39 15.46 -2.85
CA ALA A 139 16.02 15.95 -1.64
C ALA A 139 16.65 14.82 -0.81
N LEU A 140 15.91 13.71 -0.63
CA LEU A 140 16.40 12.52 0.06
C LEU A 140 17.58 11.89 -0.67
N ALA A 141 17.48 11.71 -1.99
CA ALA A 141 18.57 11.19 -2.81
C ALA A 141 19.82 12.09 -2.75
N ALA A 142 19.64 13.40 -2.77
CA ALA A 142 20.75 14.36 -2.64
C ALA A 142 21.39 14.29 -1.25
N ALA A 143 20.59 14.16 -0.19
CA ALA A 143 21.12 14.01 1.17
C ALA A 143 21.93 12.72 1.33
N ALA A 144 21.43 11.59 0.82
CA ALA A 144 22.13 10.32 0.82
C ALA A 144 23.49 10.41 0.09
N ARG A 145 23.50 10.98 -1.12
CA ARG A 145 24.75 11.19 -1.90
C ARG A 145 25.77 12.04 -1.15
N ARG A 146 25.33 13.12 -0.49
CA ARG A 146 26.26 13.94 0.33
C ARG A 146 26.88 13.17 1.48
N ALA A 147 26.14 12.18 2.02
CA ALA A 147 26.65 11.29 3.04
C ALA A 147 27.48 10.11 2.50
N GLY A 148 27.71 10.03 1.17
CA GLY A 148 28.40 8.90 0.54
C GLY A 148 27.57 7.61 0.54
N PHE A 149 26.24 7.72 0.67
CA PHE A 149 25.31 6.59 0.78
C PHE A 149 24.52 6.38 -0.51
N SER A 150 24.38 5.14 -0.95
CA SER A 150 23.54 4.74 -2.10
C SER A 150 22.26 4.07 -1.57
N PRO A 151 21.12 4.77 -1.53
CA PRO A 151 19.90 4.20 -1.01
C PRO A 151 19.35 3.15 -1.96
N ALA A 152 18.96 1.98 -1.42
CA ALA A 152 18.22 0.94 -2.16
C ALA A 152 16.71 1.19 -2.08
N HIS A 153 16.23 1.65 -0.93
CA HIS A 153 14.84 1.99 -0.67
C HIS A 153 14.76 3.22 0.23
N ALA A 154 13.70 3.99 0.05
CA ALA A 154 13.39 5.10 0.95
C ALA A 154 11.87 5.10 1.20
N THR A 155 11.48 5.32 2.45
CA THR A 155 10.07 5.53 2.84
C THR A 155 10.00 6.77 3.70
N VAL A 156 9.01 7.61 3.46
CA VAL A 156 8.73 8.81 4.26
C VAL A 156 7.36 8.66 4.89
N GLU A 157 7.29 8.78 6.20
CA GLU A 157 6.03 8.77 6.95
C GLU A 157 5.92 10.10 7.71
N ILE A 158 4.90 10.89 7.36
CA ILE A 158 4.63 12.18 7.98
C ILE A 158 3.34 12.04 8.79
N GLU A 159 3.43 12.17 10.10
CA GLU A 159 2.27 12.16 10.98
C GLU A 159 1.74 13.58 11.19
N GLY A 160 0.42 13.71 11.14
CA GLY A 160 -0.24 15.00 11.34
C GLY A 160 -1.74 14.87 11.50
N THR A 161 -2.47 15.90 11.12
CA THR A 161 -3.95 15.91 11.11
C THR A 161 -4.42 16.17 9.69
N CYS A 162 -5.22 15.27 9.13
CA CYS A 162 -5.77 15.46 7.78
C CYS A 162 -6.76 16.64 7.76
N ARG A 163 -7.01 17.17 6.57
CA ARG A 163 -7.89 18.34 6.36
C ARG A 163 -9.27 18.13 6.98
N ALA A 164 -9.88 16.96 6.80
CA ALA A 164 -11.19 16.66 7.35
C ALA A 164 -11.18 16.71 8.89
N CYS A 165 -10.17 16.11 9.52
CA CYS A 165 -10.03 16.14 10.97
C CYS A 165 -9.65 17.52 11.54
N ALA A 166 -8.91 18.33 10.78
CA ALA A 166 -8.56 19.69 11.19
C ALA A 166 -9.78 20.61 11.23
N MET A 167 -10.79 20.37 10.40
CA MET A 167 -12.04 21.14 10.37
C MET A 167 -13.03 20.73 11.47
N ILE A 168 -12.83 19.60 12.12
CA ILE A 168 -13.63 19.14 13.26
C ILE A 168 -13.03 19.78 14.52
N ALA A 169 -13.79 20.61 15.23
CA ALA A 169 -13.35 21.23 16.48
C ALA A 169 -12.77 20.17 17.45
N PRO A 170 -11.69 20.48 18.20
CA PRO A 170 -11.16 19.55 19.18
C PRO A 170 -12.26 19.21 20.18
N LEU A 171 -12.42 17.91 20.50
CA LEU A 171 -13.30 17.48 21.59
C LEU A 171 -12.86 18.24 22.86
N PRO A 172 -13.79 18.78 23.63
CA PRO A 172 -13.46 19.38 24.92
C PRO A 172 -12.78 18.33 25.78
N ARG A 173 -11.66 18.72 26.42
CA ARG A 173 -10.90 17.87 27.34
C ARG A 173 -11.70 17.60 28.61
#